data_99e6a2133b12d50420aee60714a6920d
#
_entry.id   99e6a2133b12d50420aee60714a6920d
#
_cell.length_a   1.000
_cell.length_b   1.000
_cell.length_c   1.000
_cell.angle_alpha   90.00
_cell.angle_beta   90.00
_cell.angle_gamma   90.00
#
_symmetry.space_group_name_H-M   'P 1'
#
loop_
_entity.id
_entity.type
_entity.pdbx_description
1 polymer ?
#
loop_
_entity_poly.entity_id
_entity_poly.type
_entity_poly.pdbx_seq_one_letter_code
_entity_poly.pdbx_strand_id
1 'polypeptide(L)'
;SGSASAGAMQTTDPAQAVWPVVEEVEVGAAGEGKIAFVAEPIAASDIVATHDVDVVVCGLGPAGDAAALACAEQGLKTVAVEKQTTGNYNSATIGGTNSKLHKHWGMSYDTDAWISDAMIDCAFQGDMELYRHWLEKNGEAVDWYISHFDNQNLDDYPLTFAAGDFPDFRDEWDKTSLSRSWNTSLNLPYPAGELAGILAGILEQAGVEIRYSCPACQLVADGSGKVTGVIVQSDQGFEQYNCAKGVVLATGGYEFNQQMLKERCRPRGVPGSWLTGAFGNTGDGHQMGL
;
A
#
# COMPACT_ATOMS: atom_id res chain seq x y z
N SER A 1 -6.40 -0.15 33.20
CA SER A 1 -7.64 0.59 32.94
C SER A 1 -7.39 2.08 33.14
N GLY A 2 -7.01 2.76 32.08
CA GLY A 2 -6.91 4.20 32.00
C GLY A 2 -7.66 4.65 30.75
N SER A 3 -8.91 5.11 30.94
CA SER A 3 -9.69 5.75 29.91
C SER A 3 -9.11 7.14 29.63
N ALA A 4 -8.52 7.34 28.45
CA ALA A 4 -8.26 8.68 27.96
C ALA A 4 -9.61 9.30 27.57
N SER A 5 -10.07 10.30 28.33
CA SER A 5 -11.21 11.13 27.96
C SER A 5 -10.82 12.01 26.78
N ALA A 6 -11.50 11.83 25.65
CA ALA A 6 -11.43 12.80 24.56
C ALA A 6 -11.98 14.15 25.06
N GLY A 7 -11.11 15.12 25.23
CA GLY A 7 -11.49 16.50 25.51
C GLY A 7 -12.24 17.07 24.32
N ALA A 8 -13.47 17.53 24.57
CA ALA A 8 -14.26 18.19 23.53
C ALA A 8 -13.55 19.47 23.06
N MET A 9 -13.27 19.56 21.77
CA MET A 9 -12.78 20.79 21.14
C MET A 9 -13.89 21.83 21.15
N GLN A 10 -13.69 22.91 21.86
CA GLN A 10 -14.48 24.14 21.71
C GLN A 10 -13.69 25.09 20.80
N THR A 11 -14.01 25.13 19.52
CA THR A 11 -13.57 26.22 18.65
C THR A 11 -14.79 26.82 17.95
N THR A 12 -15.00 28.10 18.16
CA THR A 12 -16.07 28.87 17.51
C THR A 12 -15.63 29.49 16.18
N ASP A 13 -14.35 29.38 15.81
CA ASP A 13 -13.79 29.91 14.56
C ASP A 13 -12.81 28.89 13.94
N PRO A 14 -13.14 28.30 12.78
CA PRO A 14 -12.24 27.38 12.10
C PRO A 14 -10.90 27.99 11.68
N ALA A 15 -10.81 29.31 11.53
CA ALA A 15 -9.58 30.00 11.18
C ALA A 15 -8.60 30.14 12.36
N GLN A 16 -9.09 29.93 13.59
CA GLN A 16 -8.32 30.03 14.84
C GLN A 16 -8.07 28.66 15.48
N ALA A 17 -8.44 27.57 14.81
CA ALA A 17 -8.19 26.22 15.30
C ALA A 17 -6.67 26.00 15.39
N VAL A 18 -6.14 25.99 16.60
CA VAL A 18 -4.78 25.53 16.87
C VAL A 18 -4.84 24.02 16.96
N TRP A 19 -4.42 23.38 15.90
CA TRP A 19 -4.29 21.93 15.85
C TRP A 19 -3.10 21.51 16.71
N PRO A 20 -3.22 20.44 17.51
CA PRO A 20 -2.08 19.93 18.23
C PRO A 20 -1.00 19.54 17.21
N VAL A 21 0.19 20.10 17.37
CA VAL A 21 1.36 19.59 16.68
C VAL A 21 1.54 18.17 17.21
N VAL A 22 1.37 17.17 16.34
CA VAL A 22 1.76 15.81 16.68
C VAL A 22 3.27 15.86 16.77
N GLU A 23 3.80 15.87 18.00
CA GLU A 23 5.22 15.66 18.24
C GLU A 23 5.60 14.35 17.56
N GLU A 24 6.83 14.27 17.02
CA GLU A 24 7.36 13.07 16.39
C GLU A 24 7.07 11.88 17.31
N VAL A 25 6.13 11.04 16.89
CA VAL A 25 5.86 9.80 17.61
C VAL A 25 7.04 8.90 17.29
N GLU A 26 7.90 8.66 18.26
CA GLU A 26 8.85 7.55 18.19
C GLU A 26 8.02 6.26 18.15
N VAL A 27 7.77 5.75 16.96
CA VAL A 27 6.97 4.55 16.75
C VAL A 27 7.90 3.38 16.58
N GLY A 28 7.80 2.43 17.50
CA GLY A 28 8.19 1.06 17.28
C GLY A 28 9.68 0.71 17.41
N ALA A 29 9.97 -0.56 17.17
CA ALA A 29 11.29 -1.15 17.16
C ALA A 29 12.20 -0.53 16.08
N ALA A 30 13.49 -0.68 16.20
CA ALA A 30 14.49 -0.09 15.29
C ALA A 30 14.14 -0.37 13.80
N GLY A 31 13.79 0.68 13.07
CA GLY A 31 13.43 0.63 11.64
C GLY A 31 11.99 1.02 11.31
N GLU A 32 11.03 0.77 12.19
CA GLU A 32 9.63 1.15 11.97
C GLU A 32 9.46 2.67 12.04
N GLY A 33 8.81 3.24 11.03
CA GLY A 33 8.54 4.69 10.94
C GLY A 33 9.74 5.57 10.60
N LYS A 34 10.95 5.02 10.41
CA LYS A 34 12.12 5.79 10.00
C LYS A 34 12.22 5.90 8.49
N ILE A 35 12.65 7.07 8.01
CA ILE A 35 13.00 7.28 6.61
C ILE A 35 14.24 6.42 6.31
N ALA A 36 14.13 5.55 5.32
CA ALA A 36 15.22 4.68 4.88
C ALA A 36 15.98 5.26 3.67
N PHE A 37 15.35 6.16 2.91
CA PHE A 37 15.96 6.81 1.76
C PHE A 37 17.24 7.57 2.12
N VAL A 38 18.29 7.34 1.35
CA VAL A 38 19.59 8.01 1.47
C VAL A 38 19.77 8.91 0.26
N ALA A 39 19.77 10.24 0.46
CA ALA A 39 19.86 11.22 -0.61
C ALA A 39 21.27 11.32 -1.20
N GLU A 40 22.29 11.27 -0.33
CA GLU A 40 23.69 11.31 -0.79
C GLU A 40 24.09 9.96 -1.39
N PRO A 41 24.86 9.97 -2.51
CA PRO A 41 25.29 8.72 -3.12
C PRO A 41 26.07 7.82 -2.15
N ILE A 42 25.60 6.60 -1.99
CA ILE A 42 26.29 5.58 -1.18
C ILE A 42 27.56 5.17 -1.92
N ALA A 43 28.71 5.32 -1.28
CA ALA A 43 29.98 5.02 -1.91
C ALA A 43 30.15 3.51 -2.14
N ALA A 44 30.79 3.13 -3.23
CA ALA A 44 31.06 1.71 -3.53
C ALA A 44 31.88 1.01 -2.44
N SER A 45 32.71 1.78 -1.71
CA SER A 45 33.45 1.26 -0.55
C SER A 45 32.59 0.86 0.64
N ASP A 46 31.38 1.38 0.72
CA ASP A 46 30.45 1.15 1.81
C ASP A 46 29.50 -0.04 1.53
N ILE A 47 29.57 -0.57 0.30
CA ILE A 47 28.82 -1.78 -0.09
C ILE A 47 29.58 -3.01 0.40
N VAL A 48 28.96 -3.74 1.34
CA VAL A 48 29.56 -4.94 1.94
C VAL A 48 29.30 -6.21 1.14
N ALA A 49 28.26 -6.25 0.33
CA ALA A 49 27.92 -7.38 -0.55
C ALA A 49 27.20 -6.92 -1.81
N THR A 50 27.33 -7.73 -2.88
CA THR A 50 26.63 -7.52 -4.15
C THR A 50 25.95 -8.82 -4.58
N HIS A 51 24.71 -8.72 -5.02
CA HIS A 51 23.88 -9.85 -5.43
C HIS A 51 23.34 -9.65 -6.85
N ASP A 52 23.26 -10.72 -7.64
CA ASP A 52 22.66 -10.69 -8.98
C ASP A 52 21.31 -11.41 -8.95
N VAL A 53 20.26 -10.69 -9.35
CA VAL A 53 18.88 -11.17 -9.41
C VAL A 53 18.18 -10.66 -10.67
N ASP A 54 16.98 -11.16 -10.96
CA ASP A 54 16.18 -10.59 -12.05
C ASP A 54 15.41 -9.36 -11.59
N VAL A 55 14.74 -9.46 -10.43
CA VAL A 55 13.89 -8.39 -9.88
C VAL A 55 14.08 -8.28 -8.37
N VAL A 56 14.13 -7.05 -7.88
CA VAL A 56 13.91 -6.74 -6.45
C VAL A 56 12.57 -6.01 -6.31
N VAL A 57 11.74 -6.49 -5.39
CA VAL A 57 10.51 -5.82 -4.97
C VAL A 57 10.76 -5.15 -3.62
N CYS A 58 10.60 -3.83 -3.57
CA CYS A 58 10.82 -3.01 -2.39
C CYS A 58 9.50 -2.74 -1.68
N GLY A 59 9.30 -3.36 -0.51
CA GLY A 59 8.09 -3.31 0.30
C GLY A 59 7.22 -4.56 0.14
N LEU A 60 6.77 -5.13 1.27
CA LEU A 60 5.86 -6.27 1.38
C LEU A 60 4.54 -5.87 2.04
N GLY A 61 3.80 -5.06 1.33
CA GLY A 61 2.37 -4.86 1.50
C GLY A 61 1.63 -5.52 0.34
N PRO A 62 0.31 -5.36 0.20
CA PRO A 62 -0.50 -6.03 -0.83
C PRO A 62 0.02 -5.85 -2.26
N ALA A 63 0.56 -4.68 -2.59
CA ALA A 63 1.13 -4.41 -3.90
C ALA A 63 2.46 -5.15 -4.12
N GLY A 64 3.31 -5.22 -3.08
CA GLY A 64 4.60 -5.91 -3.15
C GLY A 64 4.44 -7.41 -3.25
N ASP A 65 3.52 -7.99 -2.49
CA ASP A 65 3.22 -9.42 -2.56
C ASP A 65 2.73 -9.82 -3.94
N ALA A 66 1.76 -9.09 -4.48
CA ALA A 66 1.26 -9.35 -5.82
C ALA A 66 2.36 -9.22 -6.88
N ALA A 67 3.21 -8.20 -6.78
CA ALA A 67 4.32 -8.01 -7.70
C ALA A 67 5.36 -9.13 -7.61
N ALA A 68 5.76 -9.51 -6.39
CA ALA A 68 6.73 -10.57 -6.17
C ALA A 68 6.23 -11.92 -6.66
N LEU A 69 4.97 -12.24 -6.37
CA LEU A 69 4.32 -13.46 -6.82
C LEU A 69 4.23 -13.53 -8.35
N ALA A 70 3.78 -12.45 -8.99
CA ALA A 70 3.70 -12.38 -10.45
C ALA A 70 5.07 -12.48 -11.14
N CYS A 71 6.12 -11.96 -10.53
CA CYS A 71 7.49 -12.14 -11.01
C CYS A 71 7.96 -13.60 -10.89
N ALA A 72 7.70 -14.23 -9.74
CA ALA A 72 8.07 -15.62 -9.50
C ALA A 72 7.35 -16.59 -10.44
N GLU A 73 6.05 -16.37 -10.72
CA GLU A 73 5.29 -17.17 -11.68
C GLU A 73 5.86 -17.11 -13.11
N GLN A 74 6.56 -16.04 -13.46
CA GLN A 74 7.27 -15.90 -14.72
C GLN A 74 8.67 -16.53 -14.70
N GLY A 75 9.04 -17.21 -13.61
CA GLY A 75 10.34 -17.85 -13.44
C GLY A 75 11.49 -16.89 -13.20
N LEU A 76 11.21 -15.66 -12.77
CA LEU A 76 12.22 -14.66 -12.46
C LEU A 76 12.82 -14.91 -11.06
N LYS A 77 14.15 -14.80 -10.94
CA LYS A 77 14.83 -14.79 -9.64
C LYS A 77 14.47 -13.51 -8.91
N THR A 78 13.52 -13.62 -7.97
CA THR A 78 12.89 -12.48 -7.29
C THR A 78 13.29 -12.42 -5.83
N VAL A 79 13.70 -11.26 -5.38
CA VAL A 79 13.95 -10.93 -3.97
C VAL A 79 12.95 -9.84 -3.55
N ALA A 80 12.29 -10.04 -2.43
CA ALA A 80 11.44 -9.05 -1.81
C ALA A 80 12.11 -8.53 -0.53
N VAL A 81 12.25 -7.21 -0.42
CA VAL A 81 12.85 -6.55 0.75
C VAL A 81 11.82 -5.73 1.48
N GLU A 82 11.74 -5.88 2.79
CA GLU A 82 10.82 -5.16 3.66
C GLU A 82 11.58 -4.51 4.81
N LYS A 83 11.31 -3.23 5.07
CA LYS A 83 11.99 -2.51 6.13
C LYS A 83 11.49 -2.87 7.53
N GLN A 84 10.28 -3.35 7.64
CA GLN A 84 9.71 -3.84 8.89
C GLN A 84 10.09 -5.30 9.15
N THR A 85 9.71 -5.79 10.32
CA THR A 85 9.97 -7.18 10.74
C THR A 85 8.96 -8.17 10.17
N THR A 86 7.93 -7.69 9.49
CA THR A 86 6.86 -8.47 8.85
C THR A 86 6.22 -7.66 7.73
N GLY A 87 5.51 -8.31 6.82
CA GLY A 87 4.63 -7.64 5.86
C GLY A 87 3.54 -6.83 6.59
N ASN A 88 3.08 -5.75 5.98
CA ASN A 88 2.15 -4.83 6.63
C ASN A 88 0.85 -4.68 5.83
N TYR A 89 -0.27 -4.98 6.49
CA TYR A 89 -1.61 -4.95 5.94
C TYR A 89 -2.55 -4.17 6.86
N ASN A 90 -3.21 -3.15 6.34
CA ASN A 90 -4.16 -2.36 7.11
C ASN A 90 -5.44 -3.13 7.45
N SER A 91 -5.79 -4.14 6.65
CA SER A 91 -6.98 -4.97 6.83
C SER A 91 -6.85 -6.29 6.07
N ALA A 92 -7.68 -7.26 6.44
CA ALA A 92 -7.84 -8.50 5.69
C ALA A 92 -9.01 -8.39 4.70
N THR A 93 -9.04 -7.31 3.91
CA THR A 93 -10.06 -7.08 2.89
C THR A 93 -9.43 -6.88 1.52
N ILE A 94 -10.16 -7.27 0.48
CA ILE A 94 -9.78 -7.02 -0.90
C ILE A 94 -10.93 -6.31 -1.61
N GLY A 95 -10.61 -5.24 -2.34
CA GLY A 95 -11.58 -4.49 -3.12
C GLY A 95 -11.51 -4.81 -4.61
N GLY A 96 -12.65 -4.77 -5.26
CA GLY A 96 -12.73 -4.95 -6.71
C GLY A 96 -14.17 -4.92 -7.23
N THR A 97 -14.28 -5.21 -8.52
CA THR A 97 -15.58 -5.33 -9.19
C THR A 97 -15.51 -6.52 -10.16
N ASN A 98 -16.65 -7.13 -10.43
CA ASN A 98 -16.77 -8.13 -11.51
C ASN A 98 -15.91 -9.41 -11.38
N SER A 99 -15.25 -9.66 -10.23
CA SER A 99 -14.60 -10.94 -9.96
C SER A 99 -15.61 -12.09 -9.79
N LYS A 100 -15.14 -13.34 -9.73
CA LYS A 100 -16.00 -14.49 -9.41
C LYS A 100 -16.69 -14.33 -8.06
N LEU A 101 -15.99 -13.76 -7.06
CA LEU A 101 -16.56 -13.49 -5.74
C LEU A 101 -17.70 -12.46 -5.80
N HIS A 102 -17.53 -11.36 -6.54
CA HIS A 102 -18.58 -10.35 -6.69
C HIS A 102 -19.81 -10.95 -7.37
N LYS A 103 -19.60 -11.77 -8.40
CA LYS A 103 -20.69 -12.49 -9.09
C LYS A 103 -21.38 -13.51 -8.19
N HIS A 104 -20.62 -14.23 -7.35
CA HIS A 104 -21.14 -15.17 -6.36
C HIS A 104 -22.13 -14.48 -5.40
N TRP A 105 -21.79 -13.28 -4.94
CA TRP A 105 -22.66 -12.48 -4.07
C TRP A 105 -23.71 -11.65 -4.82
N GLY A 106 -23.92 -11.90 -6.11
CA GLY A 106 -24.92 -11.22 -6.92
C GLY A 106 -24.64 -9.74 -7.18
N MET A 107 -23.38 -9.30 -7.01
CA MET A 107 -22.98 -7.93 -7.25
C MET A 107 -22.77 -7.67 -8.75
N SER A 108 -23.25 -6.52 -9.21
CA SER A 108 -22.99 -6.02 -10.55
C SER A 108 -22.75 -4.51 -10.51
N TYR A 109 -21.88 -4.03 -11.40
CA TYR A 109 -21.45 -2.65 -11.38
C TYR A 109 -21.60 -2.03 -12.78
N ASP A 110 -22.24 -0.86 -12.82
CA ASP A 110 -22.26 -0.01 -14.00
C ASP A 110 -20.94 0.77 -14.05
N THR A 111 -20.11 0.48 -15.03
CA THR A 111 -18.77 1.06 -15.17
C THR A 111 -18.79 2.57 -15.33
N ASP A 112 -19.68 3.11 -16.15
CA ASP A 112 -19.74 4.55 -16.42
C ASP A 112 -20.30 5.31 -15.22
N ALA A 113 -21.30 4.76 -14.54
CA ALA A 113 -21.81 5.32 -13.29
C ALA A 113 -20.75 5.29 -12.19
N TRP A 114 -20.00 4.20 -12.06
CA TRP A 114 -18.91 4.09 -11.09
C TRP A 114 -17.81 5.14 -11.32
N ILE A 115 -17.36 5.30 -12.59
CA ILE A 115 -16.36 6.30 -12.97
C ILE A 115 -16.87 7.71 -12.68
N SER A 116 -18.12 7.99 -13.03
CA SER A 116 -18.73 9.29 -12.76
C SER A 116 -18.72 9.63 -11.28
N ASP A 117 -19.11 8.68 -10.43
CA ASP A 117 -19.12 8.87 -8.98
C ASP A 117 -17.71 9.04 -8.42
N ALA A 118 -16.74 8.23 -8.87
CA ALA A 118 -15.33 8.36 -8.46
C ALA A 118 -14.73 9.72 -8.86
N MET A 119 -15.07 10.23 -10.04
CA MET A 119 -14.62 11.56 -10.49
C MET A 119 -15.22 12.69 -9.66
N ILE A 120 -16.48 12.56 -9.24
CA ILE A 120 -17.11 13.51 -8.32
C ILE A 120 -16.42 13.47 -6.96
N ASP A 121 -16.18 12.28 -6.40
CA ASP A 121 -15.56 12.10 -5.09
C ASP A 121 -14.14 12.65 -5.02
N CYS A 122 -13.37 12.53 -6.10
CA CYS A 122 -12.03 13.13 -6.18
C CYS A 122 -12.03 14.58 -6.69
N ALA A 123 -13.19 15.24 -6.73
CA ALA A 123 -13.37 16.60 -7.25
C ALA A 123 -12.77 16.80 -8.66
N PHE A 124 -12.93 15.81 -9.53
CA PHE A 124 -12.42 15.76 -10.91
C PHE A 124 -10.89 15.91 -11.03
N GLN A 125 -10.16 15.52 -9.98
CA GLN A 125 -8.68 15.50 -9.99
C GLN A 125 -8.09 14.12 -10.32
N GLY A 126 -8.94 13.10 -10.43
CA GLY A 126 -8.54 11.75 -10.82
C GLY A 126 -8.35 11.61 -12.33
N ASP A 127 -7.72 10.51 -12.72
CA ASP A 127 -7.56 10.12 -14.12
C ASP A 127 -8.65 9.10 -14.49
N MET A 128 -9.57 9.50 -15.38
CA MET A 128 -10.69 8.66 -15.82
C MET A 128 -10.22 7.39 -16.55
N GLU A 129 -9.16 7.49 -17.34
CA GLU A 129 -8.64 6.33 -18.09
C GLU A 129 -8.02 5.32 -17.13
N LEU A 130 -7.36 5.78 -16.07
CA LEU A 130 -6.83 4.92 -15.02
C LEU A 130 -7.96 4.20 -14.26
N TYR A 131 -9.05 4.90 -13.91
CA TYR A 131 -10.23 4.29 -13.31
C TYR A 131 -10.88 3.26 -14.24
N ARG A 132 -11.02 3.58 -15.53
CA ARG A 132 -11.58 2.65 -16.52
C ARG A 132 -10.73 1.40 -16.63
N HIS A 133 -9.41 1.55 -16.76
CA HIS A 133 -8.49 0.43 -16.83
C HIS A 133 -8.56 -0.44 -15.56
N TRP A 134 -8.63 0.19 -14.38
CA TRP A 134 -8.80 -0.53 -13.12
C TRP A 134 -10.10 -1.33 -13.11
N LEU A 135 -11.24 -0.75 -13.50
CA LEU A 135 -12.54 -1.44 -13.54
C LEU A 135 -12.56 -2.61 -14.53
N GLU A 136 -11.85 -2.49 -15.64
CA GLU A 136 -11.74 -3.57 -16.63
C GLU A 136 -10.87 -4.74 -16.14
N LYS A 137 -9.89 -4.48 -15.30
CA LYS A 137 -8.86 -5.46 -14.93
C LYS A 137 -8.93 -5.97 -13.50
N ASN A 138 -9.51 -5.23 -12.57
CA ASN A 138 -9.48 -5.59 -11.16
C ASN A 138 -10.15 -6.93 -10.85
N GLY A 139 -11.23 -7.30 -11.55
CA GLY A 139 -11.92 -8.57 -11.34
C GLY A 139 -11.03 -9.77 -11.66
N GLU A 140 -10.27 -9.69 -12.75
CA GLU A 140 -9.27 -10.70 -13.14
C GLU A 140 -8.13 -10.75 -12.10
N ALA A 141 -7.65 -9.58 -11.67
CA ALA A 141 -6.60 -9.49 -10.67
C ALA A 141 -7.02 -10.07 -9.30
N VAL A 142 -8.26 -9.80 -8.86
CA VAL A 142 -8.81 -10.39 -7.63
C VAL A 142 -8.92 -11.91 -7.77
N ASP A 143 -9.43 -12.42 -8.88
CA ASP A 143 -9.56 -13.85 -9.14
C ASP A 143 -8.18 -14.54 -9.14
N TRP A 144 -7.17 -13.92 -9.77
CA TRP A 144 -5.79 -14.41 -9.77
C TRP A 144 -5.21 -14.41 -8.35
N TYR A 145 -5.35 -13.32 -7.60
CA TYR A 145 -4.78 -13.21 -6.26
C TYR A 145 -5.37 -14.26 -5.32
N ILE A 146 -6.70 -14.43 -5.34
CA ILE A 146 -7.39 -15.41 -4.49
C ILE A 146 -7.05 -16.84 -4.88
N SER A 147 -6.74 -17.11 -6.14
CA SER A 147 -6.36 -18.47 -6.60
C SER A 147 -5.13 -19.05 -5.91
N HIS A 148 -4.32 -18.21 -5.26
CA HIS A 148 -3.12 -18.63 -4.53
C HIS A 148 -3.37 -19.00 -3.07
N PHE A 149 -4.54 -18.68 -2.54
CA PHE A 149 -4.90 -19.10 -1.18
C PHE A 149 -5.40 -20.55 -1.18
N ASP A 150 -5.15 -21.27 -0.09
CA ASP A 150 -5.62 -22.65 0.06
C ASP A 150 -7.15 -22.74 0.09
N ASN A 151 -7.82 -21.72 0.68
CA ASN A 151 -9.26 -21.67 0.75
C ASN A 151 -9.86 -21.18 -0.58
N GLN A 152 -10.51 -22.08 -1.31
CA GLN A 152 -11.20 -21.81 -2.57
C GLN A 152 -12.72 -21.80 -2.45
N ASN A 153 -13.26 -21.90 -1.23
CA ASN A 153 -14.70 -21.83 -0.99
C ASN A 153 -15.17 -20.37 -1.03
N LEU A 154 -15.95 -19.99 -2.03
CA LEU A 154 -16.40 -18.62 -2.23
C LEU A 154 -17.31 -18.10 -1.09
N ASP A 155 -18.02 -18.98 -0.38
CA ASP A 155 -18.85 -18.59 0.75
C ASP A 155 -18.04 -18.05 1.94
N ASP A 156 -16.76 -18.37 2.01
CA ASP A 156 -15.87 -17.93 3.09
C ASP A 156 -15.29 -16.52 2.85
N TYR A 157 -15.62 -15.89 1.72
CA TYR A 157 -15.21 -14.53 1.36
C TYR A 157 -16.42 -13.58 1.36
N PRO A 158 -17.02 -13.28 2.51
CA PRO A 158 -18.21 -12.48 2.56
C PRO A 158 -17.94 -11.03 2.17
N LEU A 159 -18.99 -10.36 1.69
CA LEU A 159 -18.96 -8.91 1.54
C LEU A 159 -18.61 -8.27 2.90
N THR A 160 -17.76 -7.24 2.88
CA THR A 160 -17.43 -6.48 4.11
C THR A 160 -18.67 -5.83 4.72
N PHE A 161 -19.61 -5.43 3.86
CA PHE A 161 -20.92 -4.95 4.23
C PHE A 161 -21.97 -5.82 3.56
N ALA A 162 -23.06 -6.14 4.24
CA ALA A 162 -24.16 -6.85 3.63
C ALA A 162 -24.70 -6.09 2.40
N ALA A 163 -25.14 -6.82 1.40
CA ALA A 163 -25.75 -6.22 0.23
C ALA A 163 -26.97 -5.39 0.66
N GLY A 164 -26.95 -4.09 0.43
CA GLY A 164 -28.00 -3.17 0.88
C GLY A 164 -27.73 -2.45 2.20
N ASP A 165 -26.79 -2.94 3.02
CA ASP A 165 -26.43 -2.34 4.32
C ASP A 165 -25.20 -1.43 4.22
N PHE A 166 -24.73 -1.15 3.02
CA PHE A 166 -23.67 -0.14 2.86
C PHE A 166 -24.26 1.20 3.30
N PRO A 167 -23.74 1.81 4.39
CA PRO A 167 -24.30 3.06 4.86
C PRO A 167 -24.19 4.05 3.71
N ASP A 168 -25.35 4.50 3.23
CA ASP A 168 -25.37 5.61 2.28
C ASP A 168 -25.06 6.88 3.07
N PHE A 169 -23.77 7.19 3.19
CA PHE A 169 -23.30 8.39 3.88
C PHE A 169 -23.93 9.67 3.34
N ARG A 170 -24.55 9.61 2.16
CA ARG A 170 -25.26 10.74 1.57
C ARG A 170 -26.60 11.04 2.22
N ASP A 171 -27.27 10.05 2.79
CA ASP A 171 -28.53 10.30 3.51
C ASP A 171 -28.33 11.14 4.77
N GLU A 172 -27.12 11.13 5.33
CA GLU A 172 -26.77 11.90 6.51
C GLU A 172 -26.10 13.25 6.20
N TRP A 173 -25.38 13.35 5.06
CA TRP A 173 -24.51 14.51 4.79
C TRP A 173 -25.14 15.52 3.85
N ASP A 174 -25.68 15.10 2.75
CA ASP A 174 -26.33 15.98 1.80
C ASP A 174 -27.13 15.18 0.75
N LYS A 175 -28.43 15.38 0.75
CA LYS A 175 -29.32 14.83 -0.30
C LYS A 175 -29.01 15.36 -1.69
N THR A 176 -28.12 16.34 -1.81
CA THR A 176 -27.67 16.92 -3.08
C THR A 176 -26.37 16.29 -3.59
N SER A 177 -25.71 15.40 -2.83
CA SER A 177 -24.53 14.67 -3.30
C SER A 177 -24.88 13.86 -4.54
N LEU A 178 -24.05 13.97 -5.57
CA LEU A 178 -24.21 13.22 -6.83
C LEU A 178 -23.48 11.87 -6.81
N SER A 179 -22.55 11.67 -5.86
CA SER A 179 -21.81 10.42 -5.76
C SER A 179 -22.62 9.32 -5.08
N ARG A 180 -22.29 8.08 -5.36
CA ARG A 180 -22.88 6.89 -4.74
C ARG A 180 -21.80 6.09 -4.05
N SER A 181 -22.18 5.39 -2.99
CA SER A 181 -21.30 4.39 -2.38
C SER A 181 -21.43 3.07 -3.12
N TRP A 182 -20.29 2.46 -3.45
CA TRP A 182 -20.23 1.18 -4.14
C TRP A 182 -19.62 0.14 -3.20
N ASN A 183 -20.37 -0.93 -2.92
CA ASN A 183 -19.86 -2.03 -2.12
C ASN A 183 -18.95 -2.91 -2.99
N THR A 184 -17.65 -2.68 -2.88
CA THR A 184 -16.62 -3.39 -3.66
C THR A 184 -15.71 -4.25 -2.80
N SER A 185 -15.88 -4.23 -1.47
CA SER A 185 -14.98 -4.88 -0.51
C SER A 185 -15.49 -6.23 -0.07
N LEU A 186 -14.59 -7.20 -0.06
CA LEU A 186 -14.76 -8.57 0.40
C LEU A 186 -13.78 -8.85 1.54
N ASN A 187 -14.20 -9.57 2.56
CA ASN A 187 -13.30 -10.04 3.60
C ASN A 187 -12.54 -11.28 3.12
N LEU A 188 -11.24 -11.30 3.34
CA LEU A 188 -10.45 -12.52 3.22
C LEU A 188 -10.77 -13.44 4.42
N PRO A 189 -10.78 -14.78 4.24
CA PRO A 189 -11.15 -15.73 5.28
C PRO A 189 -10.01 -15.97 6.29
N TYR A 190 -9.22 -14.94 6.57
CA TYR A 190 -8.06 -15.02 7.43
C TYR A 190 -8.06 -13.86 8.43
N PRO A 191 -7.67 -14.10 9.70
CA PRO A 191 -7.46 -13.02 10.65
C PRO A 191 -6.40 -12.05 10.13
N ALA A 192 -6.64 -10.74 10.27
CA ALA A 192 -5.72 -9.71 9.79
C ALA A 192 -4.29 -9.88 10.34
N GLY A 193 -4.15 -10.33 11.60
CA GLY A 193 -2.83 -10.59 12.20
C GLY A 193 -2.08 -11.81 11.67
N GLU A 194 -2.75 -12.70 10.93
CA GLU A 194 -2.13 -13.92 10.35
C GLU A 194 -1.82 -13.75 8.86
N LEU A 195 -2.43 -12.76 8.21
CA LEU A 195 -2.36 -12.58 6.76
C LEU A 195 -0.91 -12.42 6.26
N ALA A 196 -0.08 -11.68 6.99
CA ALA A 196 1.32 -11.48 6.63
C ALA A 196 2.09 -12.82 6.57
N GLY A 197 1.86 -13.70 7.53
CA GLY A 197 2.51 -15.03 7.55
C GLY A 197 2.00 -15.94 6.43
N ILE A 198 0.71 -15.90 6.13
CA ILE A 198 0.10 -16.67 5.04
C ILE A 198 0.68 -16.25 3.69
N LEU A 199 0.74 -14.94 3.43
CA LEU A 199 1.28 -14.41 2.17
C LEU A 199 2.78 -14.66 2.05
N ALA A 200 3.55 -14.52 3.13
CA ALA A 200 4.95 -14.90 3.14
C ALA A 200 5.14 -16.37 2.74
N GLY A 201 4.33 -17.27 3.30
CA GLY A 201 4.37 -18.70 2.94
C GLY A 201 4.05 -18.96 1.47
N ILE A 202 3.10 -18.24 0.88
CA ILE A 202 2.77 -18.32 -0.55
C ILE A 202 3.97 -17.86 -1.40
N LEU A 203 4.59 -16.73 -1.04
CA LEU A 203 5.76 -16.20 -1.76
C LEU A 203 6.96 -17.15 -1.68
N GLU A 204 7.26 -17.70 -0.51
CA GLU A 204 8.35 -18.65 -0.30
C GLU A 204 8.13 -19.93 -1.10
N GLN A 205 6.90 -20.45 -1.14
CA GLN A 205 6.54 -21.61 -1.98
C GLN A 205 6.69 -21.31 -3.47
N ALA A 206 6.46 -20.07 -3.89
CA ALA A 206 6.70 -19.63 -5.26
C ALA A 206 8.20 -19.39 -5.57
N GLY A 207 9.08 -19.50 -4.58
CA GLY A 207 10.53 -19.33 -4.74
C GLY A 207 11.03 -17.89 -4.57
N VAL A 208 10.23 -16.99 -3.99
CA VAL A 208 10.66 -15.64 -3.66
C VAL A 208 11.53 -15.68 -2.40
N GLU A 209 12.71 -15.07 -2.46
CA GLU A 209 13.52 -14.80 -1.28
C GLU A 209 12.96 -13.56 -0.56
N ILE A 210 12.62 -13.67 0.72
CA ILE A 210 12.10 -12.57 1.52
C ILE A 210 13.16 -12.11 2.53
N ARG A 211 13.40 -10.79 2.59
CA ARG A 211 14.30 -10.17 3.56
C ARG A 211 13.58 -9.10 4.35
N TYR A 212 13.31 -9.38 5.60
CA TYR A 212 12.75 -8.42 6.57
C TYR A 212 13.86 -7.60 7.24
N SER A 213 13.49 -6.49 7.88
CA SER A 213 14.42 -5.52 8.47
C SER A 213 15.51 -5.09 7.50
N CYS A 214 15.15 -5.02 6.22
CA CYS A 214 16.05 -4.78 5.11
C CYS A 214 15.46 -3.66 4.20
N PRO A 215 15.49 -2.39 4.65
CA PRO A 215 14.96 -1.28 3.88
C PRO A 215 15.73 -1.03 2.59
N ALA A 216 14.99 -0.73 1.50
CA ALA A 216 15.58 -0.15 0.29
C ALA A 216 15.94 1.32 0.56
N CYS A 217 17.16 1.71 0.20
CA CYS A 217 17.72 3.01 0.54
C CYS A 217 17.97 3.89 -0.69
N GLN A 218 18.43 3.31 -1.79
CA GLN A 218 18.81 4.08 -2.98
C GLN A 218 18.70 3.21 -4.24
N LEU A 219 18.22 3.79 -5.34
CA LEU A 219 18.27 3.13 -6.66
C LEU A 219 19.66 3.25 -7.25
N VAL A 220 20.07 2.22 -7.96
CA VAL A 220 21.30 2.23 -8.77
C VAL A 220 20.91 2.44 -10.23
N ALA A 221 21.49 3.46 -10.86
CA ALA A 221 21.27 3.74 -12.27
C ALA A 221 22.59 3.71 -13.04
N ASP A 222 22.53 3.33 -14.31
CA ASP A 222 23.67 3.42 -15.23
C ASP A 222 23.87 4.87 -15.75
N GLY A 223 24.92 5.08 -16.55
CA GLY A 223 25.23 6.38 -17.11
C GLY A 223 24.17 6.97 -18.06
N SER A 224 23.15 6.20 -18.44
CA SER A 224 21.99 6.67 -19.22
C SER A 224 20.79 7.06 -18.35
N GLY A 225 20.86 6.83 -17.03
CA GLY A 225 19.76 7.02 -16.10
C GLY A 225 18.81 5.81 -16.00
N LYS A 226 19.12 4.70 -16.66
CA LYS A 226 18.35 3.48 -16.53
C LYS A 226 18.63 2.83 -15.17
N VAL A 227 17.58 2.51 -14.42
CA VAL A 227 17.67 1.76 -13.17
C VAL A 227 18.17 0.35 -13.45
N THR A 228 19.26 -0.04 -12.81
CA THR A 228 19.94 -1.33 -12.93
C THR A 228 20.00 -2.10 -11.61
N GLY A 229 19.55 -1.49 -10.51
CA GLY A 229 19.59 -2.14 -9.21
C GLY A 229 19.07 -1.26 -8.09
N VAL A 230 19.25 -1.76 -6.88
CA VAL A 230 18.88 -1.08 -5.64
C VAL A 230 19.89 -1.38 -4.54
N ILE A 231 20.17 -0.42 -3.69
CA ILE A 231 20.94 -0.59 -2.46
C ILE A 231 19.95 -0.71 -1.31
N VAL A 232 20.16 -1.71 -0.48
CA VAL A 232 19.39 -1.99 0.73
C VAL A 232 20.31 -1.89 1.95
N GLN A 233 19.74 -1.70 3.12
CA GLN A 233 20.48 -1.76 4.38
C GLN A 233 20.10 -3.04 5.12
N SER A 234 21.09 -3.89 5.37
CA SER A 234 20.96 -5.06 6.23
C SER A 234 21.61 -4.82 7.60
N ASP A 235 21.59 -5.81 8.46
CA ASP A 235 22.35 -5.83 9.73
C ASP A 235 23.87 -5.83 9.52
N GLN A 236 24.34 -6.24 8.33
CA GLN A 236 25.75 -6.25 7.95
C GLN A 236 26.25 -4.94 7.36
N GLY A 237 25.34 -4.07 6.88
CA GLY A 237 25.65 -2.83 6.20
C GLY A 237 24.87 -2.67 4.89
N PHE A 238 25.37 -1.82 3.99
CA PHE A 238 24.74 -1.65 2.68
C PHE A 238 25.06 -2.80 1.74
N GLU A 239 24.02 -3.36 1.13
CA GLU A 239 24.14 -4.40 0.11
C GLU A 239 23.54 -3.91 -1.20
N GLN A 240 24.17 -4.21 -2.32
CA GLN A 240 23.67 -3.85 -3.64
C GLN A 240 23.09 -5.06 -4.34
N TYR A 241 21.88 -4.92 -4.87
CA TYR A 241 21.27 -5.86 -5.80
C TYR A 241 21.37 -5.31 -7.23
N ASN A 242 22.03 -6.06 -8.11
CA ASN A 242 21.98 -5.81 -9.55
C ASN A 242 20.76 -6.54 -10.12
N CYS A 243 19.89 -5.81 -10.80
CA CYS A 243 18.61 -6.31 -11.29
C CYS A 243 18.60 -6.41 -12.81
N ALA A 244 18.60 -7.63 -13.35
CA ALA A 244 18.62 -7.85 -14.80
C ALA A 244 17.36 -7.33 -15.51
N LYS A 245 16.23 -7.32 -14.82
CA LYS A 245 14.92 -6.89 -15.35
C LYS A 245 14.46 -5.54 -14.78
N GLY A 246 14.66 -5.30 -13.48
CA GLY A 246 14.28 -4.03 -12.87
C GLY A 246 14.01 -4.11 -11.38
N VAL A 247 13.57 -2.98 -10.84
CA VAL A 247 13.17 -2.81 -9.43
C VAL A 247 11.70 -2.40 -9.39
N VAL A 248 10.93 -3.02 -8.52
CA VAL A 248 9.54 -2.65 -8.25
C VAL A 248 9.49 -1.87 -6.94
N LEU A 249 9.01 -0.63 -6.99
CA LEU A 249 8.78 0.19 -5.80
C LEU A 249 7.34 -0.01 -5.31
N ALA A 250 7.16 -0.80 -4.26
CA ALA A 250 5.88 -1.08 -3.61
C ALA A 250 5.87 -0.60 -2.15
N THR A 251 6.55 0.52 -1.89
CA THR A 251 6.88 1.04 -0.56
C THR A 251 5.75 1.80 0.14
N GLY A 252 4.55 1.78 -0.43
CA GLY A 252 3.40 2.48 0.13
C GLY A 252 3.48 4.00 -0.02
N GLY A 253 2.77 4.72 0.84
CA GLY A 253 2.64 6.17 0.83
C GLY A 253 3.73 6.90 1.63
N TYR A 254 3.39 8.15 2.04
CA TYR A 254 4.29 8.99 2.86
C TYR A 254 3.56 9.68 4.01
N GLU A 255 2.45 9.11 4.45
CA GLU A 255 1.60 9.69 5.49
C GLU A 255 2.28 9.82 6.86
N PHE A 256 3.35 9.05 7.10
CA PHE A 256 4.18 9.18 8.31
C PHE A 256 5.44 10.03 8.11
N ASN A 257 5.60 10.69 6.94
CA ASN A 257 6.65 11.67 6.70
C ASN A 257 6.10 13.10 6.76
N GLN A 258 6.23 13.73 7.93
CA GLN A 258 5.68 15.06 8.19
C GLN A 258 6.27 16.13 7.27
N GLN A 259 7.53 15.99 6.85
CA GLN A 259 8.15 16.92 5.93
C GLN A 259 7.50 16.80 4.55
N MET A 260 7.37 15.58 4.00
CA MET A 260 6.73 15.36 2.71
C MET A 260 5.26 15.79 2.73
N LEU A 261 4.53 15.55 3.83
CA LEU A 261 3.17 16.03 3.97
C LEU A 261 3.08 17.56 3.86
N LYS A 262 3.98 18.29 4.54
CA LYS A 262 4.04 19.76 4.47
C LYS A 262 4.39 20.27 3.07
N GLU A 263 5.29 19.59 2.38
CA GLU A 263 5.78 20.00 1.07
C GLU A 263 4.84 19.63 -0.08
N ARG A 264 4.17 18.47 0.01
CA ARG A 264 3.44 17.87 -1.11
C ARG A 264 1.92 17.93 -0.96
N CYS A 265 1.41 17.94 0.28
CA CYS A 265 -0.03 18.03 0.51
C CYS A 265 -0.50 19.49 0.56
N ARG A 266 -1.68 19.73 -0.02
CA ARG A 266 -2.30 21.05 0.09
C ARG A 266 -2.63 21.36 1.57
N PRO A 267 -2.55 22.64 2.01
CA PRO A 267 -2.72 23.02 3.43
C PRO A 267 -4.01 22.52 4.11
N ARG A 268 -5.03 22.17 3.32
CA ARG A 268 -6.32 21.68 3.84
C ARG A 268 -6.31 20.19 4.21
N GLY A 269 -5.29 19.42 3.83
CA GLY A 269 -5.24 17.97 4.04
C GLY A 269 -4.41 17.52 5.25
N VAL A 270 -3.62 18.41 5.86
CA VAL A 270 -2.63 17.98 6.85
C VAL A 270 -3.08 18.06 8.32
N PRO A 271 -3.71 19.12 8.79
CA PRO A 271 -4.11 19.18 10.19
C PRO A 271 -5.38 18.38 10.45
N GLY A 272 -5.28 17.35 11.29
CA GLY A 272 -6.41 16.53 11.73
C GLY A 272 -6.79 15.40 10.80
N SER A 273 -6.01 15.13 9.76
CA SER A 273 -6.18 13.91 8.95
C SER A 273 -5.90 12.69 9.81
N TRP A 274 -6.80 11.72 9.75
CA TRP A 274 -6.55 10.41 10.34
C TRP A 274 -5.45 9.72 9.54
N LEU A 275 -4.36 9.40 10.21
CA LEU A 275 -3.29 8.61 9.61
C LEU A 275 -3.71 7.14 9.70
N THR A 276 -4.21 6.59 8.61
CA THR A 276 -4.69 5.20 8.54
C THR A 276 -3.70 4.26 7.84
N GLY A 277 -2.57 4.81 7.41
CA GLY A 277 -1.53 4.04 6.72
C GLY A 277 -0.69 3.18 7.66
N ALA A 278 0.20 2.41 7.07
CA ALA A 278 1.23 1.67 7.77
C ALA A 278 2.32 2.61 8.30
N PHE A 279 2.77 2.43 9.54
CA PHE A 279 3.84 3.26 10.15
C PHE A 279 5.12 3.32 9.31
N GLY A 280 5.37 2.29 8.50
CA GLY A 280 6.45 2.25 7.53
C GLY A 280 6.32 3.20 6.34
N ASN A 281 5.18 3.84 6.11
CA ASN A 281 4.90 4.70 4.95
C ASN A 281 5.56 6.08 5.12
N THR A 282 6.86 6.15 4.89
CA THR A 282 7.69 7.35 5.05
C THR A 282 8.15 7.95 3.72
N GLY A 283 7.63 7.45 2.60
CA GLY A 283 7.88 8.00 1.28
C GLY A 283 9.21 7.64 0.65
N ASP A 284 9.87 6.58 1.14
CA ASP A 284 11.20 6.19 0.65
C ASP A 284 11.21 5.93 -0.86
N GLY A 285 10.26 5.15 -1.37
CA GLY A 285 10.15 4.88 -2.80
C GLY A 285 9.80 6.13 -3.63
N HIS A 286 9.01 7.04 -3.08
CA HIS A 286 8.74 8.32 -3.76
C HIS A 286 10.02 9.16 -3.90
N GLN A 287 10.85 9.20 -2.86
CA GLN A 287 12.10 9.94 -2.88
C GLN A 287 13.15 9.27 -3.78
N MET A 288 13.17 7.93 -3.82
CA MET A 288 14.06 7.18 -4.73
C MET A 288 13.68 7.38 -6.21
N GLY A 289 12.41 7.62 -6.51
CA GLY A 289 11.91 7.77 -7.89
C GLY A 289 11.95 9.22 -8.41
N LEU A 290 12.22 10.22 -7.56
CA LEU A 290 12.32 11.64 -7.93
C LEU A 290 13.76 12.03 -8.26
#